data_d7b04f9718af8df5fc1e5275e7041d89
#
_entry.id   d7b04f9718af8df5fc1e5275e7041d89
#
_cell.length_a   1.000
_cell.length_b   1.000
_cell.length_c   1.000
_cell.angle_alpha   90.00
_cell.angle_beta   90.00
_cell.angle_gamma   90.00
#
_symmetry.space_group_name_H-M   'P 1'
#
loop_
_entity.id
_entity.type
_entity.pdbx_description
1 polymer ?
#
loop_
_entity_poly.entity_id
_entity_poly.type
_entity_poly.pdbx_seq_one_letter_code
_entity_poly.pdbx_strand_id
1 'polypeptide(L)'
;SGFSIASVIGVPIASTITHVFGWRAAFITIFVATLALLALLFMKLPRQNRLKAGSILEQFKLFLDKRISIGCAIVFLAGASTYCFYTYLTPIFQQELHIPDSMLSLALLIFGIAAITSNVSSGQVANKTGIRMLPLIYVIQTVCLLLLPIATHNLVSGGLVLFILGVVMYLLNSPLQMHFLKIATREHPACVNLASSLI
;
A
#
# COMPACT_ATOMS: atom_id res chain seq x y z
N SER A 1 8.80 0.00 -2.89
CA SER A 1 8.88 0.96 -4.01
C SER A 1 8.33 0.44 -5.34
N GLY A 2 8.49 -0.84 -5.72
CA GLY A 2 7.86 -1.39 -6.93
C GLY A 2 6.32 -1.32 -6.90
N PHE A 3 5.73 -1.62 -5.76
CA PHE A 3 4.28 -1.53 -5.56
C PHE A 3 3.72 -0.12 -5.81
N SER A 4 4.43 0.91 -5.36
CA SER A 4 3.99 2.31 -5.54
C SER A 4 4.04 2.73 -7.01
N ILE A 5 5.09 2.33 -7.74
CA ILE A 5 5.19 2.58 -9.17
C ILE A 5 4.07 1.85 -9.91
N ALA A 6 3.81 0.59 -9.56
CA ALA A 6 2.74 -0.20 -10.15
C ALA A 6 1.35 0.43 -9.88
N SER A 7 1.10 0.92 -8.66
CA SER A 7 -0.18 1.56 -8.33
C SER A 7 -0.41 2.87 -9.09
N VAL A 8 0.64 3.66 -9.32
CA VAL A 8 0.52 4.96 -9.99
C VAL A 8 0.39 4.82 -11.50
N ILE A 9 1.20 3.96 -12.10
CA ILE A 9 1.21 3.78 -13.56
C ILE A 9 0.16 2.75 -13.97
N GLY A 10 -0.04 1.71 -13.17
CA GLY A 10 -0.94 0.60 -13.50
C GLY A 10 -2.42 1.00 -13.56
N VAL A 11 -2.89 1.83 -12.61
CA VAL A 11 -4.30 2.24 -12.58
C VAL A 11 -4.69 3.10 -13.80
N PRO A 12 -3.95 4.16 -14.18
CA PRO A 12 -4.23 4.91 -15.40
C PRO A 12 -4.16 4.05 -16.68
N ILE A 13 -3.17 3.17 -16.79
CA ILE A 13 -3.04 2.26 -17.94
C ILE A 13 -4.24 1.30 -18.00
N ALA A 14 -4.59 0.66 -16.87
CA ALA A 14 -5.72 -0.26 -16.80
C ALA A 14 -7.05 0.47 -17.12
N SER A 15 -7.22 1.67 -16.61
CA SER A 15 -8.38 2.52 -16.92
C SER A 15 -8.47 2.84 -18.42
N THR A 16 -7.38 3.28 -19.04
CA THR A 16 -7.33 3.57 -20.48
C THR A 16 -7.64 2.34 -21.32
N ILE A 17 -7.04 1.18 -21.00
CA ILE A 17 -7.31 -0.08 -21.69
C ILE A 17 -8.78 -0.47 -21.55
N THR A 18 -9.35 -0.29 -20.36
CA THR A 18 -10.76 -0.61 -20.08
C THR A 18 -11.70 0.28 -20.89
N HIS A 19 -11.40 1.56 -21.01
CA HIS A 19 -12.20 2.51 -21.81
C HIS A 19 -12.16 2.22 -23.30
N VAL A 20 -11.00 1.85 -23.85
CA VAL A 20 -10.83 1.64 -25.30
C VAL A 20 -11.21 0.23 -25.74
N PHE A 21 -10.81 -0.78 -24.98
CA PHE A 21 -10.92 -2.19 -25.37
C PHE A 21 -11.86 -3.01 -24.47
N GLY A 22 -12.44 -2.38 -23.45
CA GLY A 22 -13.32 -3.03 -22.49
C GLY A 22 -12.55 -3.70 -21.35
N TRP A 23 -13.27 -4.00 -20.28
CA TRP A 23 -12.69 -4.55 -19.03
C TRP A 23 -11.96 -5.89 -19.22
N ARG A 24 -12.41 -6.72 -20.17
CA ARG A 24 -11.76 -8.02 -20.48
C ARG A 24 -10.33 -7.84 -20.97
N ALA A 25 -10.07 -6.81 -21.78
CA ALA A 25 -8.74 -6.52 -22.29
C ALA A 25 -7.76 -6.14 -21.18
N ALA A 26 -8.21 -5.42 -20.15
CA ALA A 26 -7.37 -5.11 -18.99
C ALA A 26 -6.91 -6.40 -18.27
N PHE A 27 -7.80 -7.36 -18.04
CA PHE A 27 -7.43 -8.63 -17.44
C PHE A 27 -6.49 -9.47 -18.31
N ILE A 28 -6.71 -9.50 -19.62
CA ILE A 28 -5.82 -10.19 -20.56
C ILE A 28 -4.42 -9.55 -20.54
N THR A 29 -4.33 -8.22 -20.51
CA THR A 29 -3.04 -7.51 -20.43
C THR A 29 -2.28 -7.84 -19.14
N ILE A 30 -2.97 -7.87 -18.00
CA ILE A 30 -2.38 -8.26 -16.71
C ILE A 30 -1.91 -9.73 -16.78
N PHE A 31 -2.71 -10.61 -17.32
CA PHE A 31 -2.37 -12.03 -17.49
C PHE A 31 -1.11 -12.24 -18.34
N VAL A 32 -1.04 -11.59 -19.50
CA VAL A 32 0.14 -11.67 -20.40
C VAL A 32 1.38 -11.09 -19.73
N ALA A 33 1.25 -9.93 -19.06
CA ALA A 33 2.37 -9.32 -18.31
C ALA A 33 2.87 -10.24 -17.18
N THR A 34 1.95 -10.88 -16.45
CA THR A 34 2.30 -11.83 -15.38
C THR A 34 3.01 -13.06 -15.92
N LEU A 35 2.55 -13.63 -17.07
CA LEU A 35 3.23 -14.74 -17.73
C LEU A 35 4.64 -14.37 -18.20
N ALA A 36 4.80 -13.18 -18.77
CA ALA A 36 6.11 -12.69 -19.20
C ALA A 36 7.07 -12.53 -18.00
N LEU A 37 6.57 -11.97 -16.89
CA LEU A 37 7.35 -11.85 -15.64
C LEU A 37 7.70 -13.23 -15.07
N LEU A 38 6.78 -14.17 -15.08
CA LEU A 38 7.02 -15.54 -14.64
C LEU A 38 8.13 -16.21 -15.45
N ALA A 39 8.08 -16.09 -16.79
CA ALA A 39 9.10 -16.61 -17.68
C ALA A 39 10.49 -15.97 -17.38
N LEU A 40 10.53 -14.65 -17.20
CA LEU A 40 11.76 -13.94 -16.83
C LEU A 40 12.33 -14.41 -15.47
N LEU A 41 11.45 -14.63 -14.48
CA LEU A 41 11.88 -15.16 -13.19
C LEU A 41 12.49 -16.56 -13.31
N PHE A 42 11.85 -17.46 -14.05
CA PHE A 42 12.41 -18.80 -14.30
C PHE A 42 13.78 -18.76 -14.99
N MET A 43 13.99 -17.80 -15.90
CA MET A 43 15.24 -17.69 -16.66
C MET A 43 16.35 -17.01 -15.85
N LYS A 44 16.02 -16.07 -14.97
CA LYS A 44 17.02 -15.19 -14.32
C LYS A 44 17.24 -15.47 -12.84
N LEU A 45 16.31 -16.18 -12.16
CA LEU A 45 16.47 -16.46 -10.74
C LEU A 45 17.53 -17.54 -10.54
N PRO A 46 18.66 -17.24 -9.87
CA PRO A 46 19.62 -18.26 -9.49
C PRO A 46 18.95 -19.21 -8.49
N ARG A 47 19.17 -20.51 -8.66
CA ARG A 47 18.77 -21.53 -7.68
C ARG A 47 19.54 -21.26 -6.37
N GLN A 48 18.92 -20.53 -5.45
CA GLN A 48 19.51 -20.34 -4.13
C GLN A 48 19.39 -21.63 -3.31
N ASN A 49 20.47 -21.99 -2.65
CA ASN A 49 20.43 -23.02 -1.61
C ASN A 49 19.39 -22.60 -0.57
N ARG A 50 18.49 -23.53 -0.26
CA ARG A 50 17.41 -23.32 0.72
C ARG A 50 18.04 -22.90 2.04
N LEU A 51 17.94 -21.62 2.39
CA LEU A 51 18.12 -21.20 3.76
C LEU A 51 17.21 -22.09 4.61
N LYS A 52 17.75 -22.70 5.67
CA LYS A 52 16.97 -23.52 6.60
C LYS A 52 15.85 -22.62 7.15
N ALA A 53 14.69 -22.65 6.51
CA ALA A 53 13.50 -22.03 7.05
C ALA A 53 13.17 -22.80 8.35
N GLY A 54 12.92 -22.05 9.41
CA GLY A 54 12.45 -22.66 10.66
C GLY A 54 11.16 -23.47 10.39
N SER A 55 10.91 -24.46 11.22
CA SER A 55 9.70 -25.27 11.16
C SER A 55 8.46 -24.37 11.08
N ILE A 56 7.42 -24.79 10.34
CA ILE A 56 6.13 -24.07 10.28
C ILE A 56 5.61 -23.76 11.70
N LEU A 57 5.82 -24.70 12.63
CA LEU A 57 5.42 -24.54 14.03
C LEU A 57 6.20 -23.40 14.73
N GLU A 58 7.48 -23.23 14.42
CA GLU A 58 8.29 -22.11 14.95
C GLU A 58 7.84 -20.77 14.38
N GLN A 59 7.40 -20.75 13.12
CA GLN A 59 6.83 -19.57 12.50
C GLN A 59 5.52 -19.14 13.16
N PHE A 60 4.66 -20.09 13.55
CA PHE A 60 3.44 -19.79 14.30
C PHE A 60 3.73 -19.25 15.72
N LYS A 61 4.82 -19.67 16.37
CA LYS A 61 5.23 -19.11 17.67
C LYS A 61 5.51 -17.60 17.61
N LEU A 62 5.88 -17.09 16.43
CA LEU A 62 6.06 -15.65 16.23
C LEU A 62 4.77 -14.86 16.50
N PHE A 63 3.60 -15.40 16.12
CA PHE A 63 2.30 -14.77 16.38
C PHE A 63 1.86 -14.84 17.84
N LEU A 64 2.49 -15.69 18.67
CA LEU A 64 2.25 -15.73 20.10
C LEU A 64 2.97 -14.59 20.85
N ASP A 65 3.95 -13.94 20.21
CA ASP A 65 4.54 -12.72 20.76
C ASP A 65 3.51 -11.59 20.68
N LYS A 66 3.10 -11.10 21.85
CA LYS A 66 2.08 -10.04 22.00
C LYS A 66 2.41 -8.78 21.19
N ARG A 67 3.68 -8.43 21.03
CA ARG A 67 4.13 -7.26 20.27
C ARG A 67 3.88 -7.44 18.78
N ILE A 68 4.18 -8.64 18.27
CA ILE A 68 3.95 -8.97 16.85
C ILE A 68 2.46 -9.12 16.59
N SER A 69 1.71 -9.78 17.47
CA SER A 69 0.27 -9.94 17.34
C SER A 69 -0.46 -8.58 17.31
N ILE A 70 -0.12 -7.66 18.21
CA ILE A 70 -0.67 -6.30 18.21
C ILE A 70 -0.25 -5.57 16.94
N GLY A 71 1.01 -5.68 16.52
CA GLY A 71 1.49 -5.09 15.28
C GLY A 71 0.75 -5.60 14.05
N CYS A 72 0.50 -6.91 13.96
CA CYS A 72 -0.30 -7.51 12.89
C CYS A 72 -1.75 -6.99 12.89
N ALA A 73 -2.36 -6.86 14.07
CA ALA A 73 -3.70 -6.27 14.19
C ALA A 73 -3.73 -4.82 13.69
N ILE A 74 -2.71 -4.03 14.02
CA ILE A 74 -2.56 -2.65 13.52
C ILE A 74 -2.43 -2.65 12.00
N VAL A 75 -1.58 -3.50 11.41
CA VAL A 75 -1.41 -3.61 9.96
C VAL A 75 -2.72 -4.02 9.29
N PHE A 76 -3.42 -5.00 9.86
CA PHE A 76 -4.71 -5.45 9.33
C PHE A 76 -5.75 -4.33 9.33
N LEU A 77 -5.93 -3.62 10.44
CA LEU A 77 -6.89 -2.53 10.56
C LEU A 77 -6.52 -1.34 9.65
N ALA A 78 -5.24 -1.00 9.59
CA ALA A 78 -4.74 0.04 8.70
C ALA A 78 -4.93 -0.33 7.23
N GLY A 79 -4.62 -1.57 6.86
CA GLY A 79 -4.87 -2.09 5.52
C GLY A 79 -6.36 -2.08 5.17
N ALA A 80 -7.22 -2.56 6.07
CA ALA A 80 -8.67 -2.53 5.87
C ALA A 80 -9.19 -1.11 5.63
N SER A 81 -8.79 -0.15 6.48
CA SER A 81 -9.16 1.27 6.31
C SER A 81 -8.67 1.84 4.98
N THR A 82 -7.42 1.59 4.65
CA THR A 82 -6.79 2.05 3.41
C THR A 82 -7.48 1.50 2.17
N TYR A 83 -7.73 0.19 2.12
CA TYR A 83 -8.35 -0.44 0.96
C TYR A 83 -9.85 -0.13 0.84
N CYS A 84 -10.57 0.02 1.96
CA CYS A 84 -11.94 0.52 1.93
C CYS A 84 -12.00 1.91 1.28
N PHE A 85 -11.17 2.84 1.73
CA PHE A 85 -11.10 4.18 1.16
C PHE A 85 -10.69 4.14 -0.33
N TYR A 86 -9.64 3.38 -0.67
CA TYR A 86 -9.13 3.28 -2.04
C TYR A 86 -10.16 2.72 -3.03
N THR A 87 -10.99 1.77 -2.59
CA THR A 87 -12.07 1.21 -3.42
C THR A 87 -13.10 2.26 -3.80
N TYR A 88 -13.37 3.21 -2.90
CA TYR A 88 -14.33 4.29 -3.14
C TYR A 88 -13.72 5.55 -3.77
N LEU A 89 -12.42 5.55 -4.05
CA LEU A 89 -11.73 6.73 -4.56
C LEU A 89 -12.31 7.21 -5.90
N THR A 90 -12.57 6.31 -6.84
CA THR A 90 -13.18 6.65 -8.14
C THR A 90 -14.61 7.20 -7.99
N PRO A 91 -15.52 6.54 -7.27
CA PRO A 91 -16.83 7.13 -6.95
C PRO A 91 -16.76 8.51 -6.29
N ILE A 92 -15.84 8.74 -5.35
CA ILE A 92 -15.65 10.03 -4.70
C ILE A 92 -15.28 11.11 -5.72
N PHE A 93 -14.36 10.83 -6.63
CA PHE A 93 -14.00 11.78 -7.68
C PHE A 93 -15.16 12.10 -8.62
N GLN A 94 -15.94 11.10 -9.03
CA GLN A 94 -17.00 11.26 -10.02
C GLN A 94 -18.30 11.80 -9.41
N GLN A 95 -18.73 11.23 -8.28
CA GLN A 95 -20.07 11.51 -7.72
C GLN A 95 -20.06 12.66 -6.72
N GLU A 96 -19.00 12.79 -5.91
CA GLU A 96 -18.95 13.81 -4.87
C GLU A 96 -18.22 15.09 -5.38
N LEU A 97 -17.09 14.92 -6.05
CA LEU A 97 -16.33 16.06 -6.60
C LEU A 97 -16.73 16.45 -8.02
N HIS A 98 -17.66 15.71 -8.64
CA HIS A 98 -18.18 15.95 -9.98
C HIS A 98 -17.08 16.10 -11.05
N ILE A 99 -15.97 15.35 -10.91
CA ILE A 99 -14.88 15.35 -11.88
C ILE A 99 -15.36 14.61 -13.13
N PRO A 100 -15.30 15.24 -14.33
CA PRO A 100 -15.70 14.59 -15.57
C PRO A 100 -14.78 13.41 -15.91
N ASP A 101 -15.31 12.40 -16.61
CA ASP A 101 -14.59 11.18 -16.97
C ASP A 101 -13.28 11.45 -17.72
N SER A 102 -13.25 12.52 -18.52
CA SER A 102 -12.04 12.95 -19.23
C SER A 102 -10.90 13.37 -18.30
N MET A 103 -11.20 13.85 -17.11
CA MET A 103 -10.22 14.30 -16.11
C MET A 103 -9.95 13.27 -14.99
N LEU A 104 -10.72 12.20 -14.94
CA LEU A 104 -10.61 11.18 -13.91
C LEU A 104 -9.20 10.54 -13.86
N SER A 105 -8.65 10.22 -15.04
CA SER A 105 -7.29 9.65 -15.14
C SER A 105 -6.23 10.60 -14.58
N LEU A 106 -6.39 11.91 -14.79
CA LEU A 106 -5.49 12.93 -14.24
C LEU A 106 -5.62 13.03 -12.72
N ALA A 107 -6.85 13.02 -12.19
CA ALA A 107 -7.10 13.04 -10.76
C ALA A 107 -6.50 11.81 -10.05
N LEU A 108 -6.68 10.62 -10.61
CA LEU A 108 -6.07 9.38 -10.14
C LEU A 108 -4.54 9.42 -10.22
N LEU A 109 -3.98 10.04 -11.26
CA LEU A 109 -2.54 10.22 -11.39
C LEU A 109 -1.98 11.15 -10.30
N ILE A 110 -2.64 12.26 -10.00
CA ILE A 110 -2.24 13.19 -8.94
C ILE A 110 -2.27 12.48 -7.58
N PHE A 111 -3.34 11.74 -7.31
CA PHE A 111 -3.44 10.91 -6.10
C PHE A 111 -2.33 9.86 -6.05
N GLY A 112 -2.03 9.24 -7.17
CA GLY A 112 -0.94 8.27 -7.29
C GLY A 112 0.43 8.88 -7.01
N ILE A 113 0.72 10.10 -7.46
CA ILE A 113 1.95 10.83 -7.12
C ILE A 113 2.04 11.07 -5.61
N ALA A 114 0.94 11.44 -4.96
CA ALA A 114 0.88 11.58 -3.51
C ALA A 114 1.21 10.25 -2.81
N ALA A 115 0.69 9.12 -3.30
CA ALA A 115 0.97 7.78 -2.79
C ALA A 115 2.45 7.36 -2.98
N ILE A 116 3.09 7.71 -4.12
CA ILE A 116 4.54 7.50 -4.30
C ILE A 116 5.33 8.31 -3.27
N THR A 117 5.00 9.58 -3.12
CA THR A 117 5.66 10.49 -2.17
C THR A 117 5.56 9.92 -0.74
N SER A 118 4.39 9.41 -0.38
CA SER A 118 4.15 8.70 0.88
C SER A 118 5.12 7.54 1.08
N ASN A 119 5.21 6.67 0.09
CA ASN A 119 6.02 5.46 0.18
C ASN A 119 7.54 5.77 0.23
N VAL A 120 8.00 6.72 -0.56
CA VAL A 120 9.41 7.18 -0.53
C VAL A 120 9.73 7.80 0.83
N SER A 121 8.85 8.66 1.34
CA SER A 121 9.00 9.31 2.65
C SER A 121 8.92 8.32 3.81
N SER A 122 8.20 7.21 3.66
CA SER A 122 8.10 6.13 4.65
C SER A 122 9.47 5.60 5.09
N GLY A 123 10.42 5.42 4.15
CA GLY A 123 11.79 5.02 4.47
C GLY A 123 12.53 6.05 5.34
N GLN A 124 12.32 7.35 5.10
CA GLN A 124 12.93 8.41 5.91
C GLN A 124 12.32 8.45 7.32
N VAL A 125 11.00 8.27 7.43
CA VAL A 125 10.30 8.16 8.73
C VAL A 125 10.80 6.96 9.51
N ALA A 126 10.99 5.80 8.86
CA ALA A 126 11.54 4.61 9.49
C ALA A 126 12.92 4.83 10.10
N ASN A 127 13.78 5.57 9.40
CA ASN A 127 15.15 5.83 9.84
C ASN A 127 15.24 6.91 10.93
N LYS A 128 14.43 7.97 10.86
CA LYS A 128 14.53 9.12 11.78
C LYS A 128 13.73 8.90 13.07
N THR A 129 12.48 8.52 12.96
CA THR A 129 11.53 8.49 14.09
C THR A 129 10.99 7.10 14.40
N GLY A 130 11.05 6.20 13.42
CA GLY A 130 10.53 4.84 13.54
C GLY A 130 9.04 4.83 13.87
N ILE A 131 8.63 3.91 14.76
CA ILE A 131 7.22 3.71 15.14
C ILE A 131 6.63 4.83 16.00
N ARG A 132 7.44 5.76 16.50
CA ARG A 132 6.94 6.87 17.36
C ARG A 132 5.98 7.80 16.61
N MET A 133 6.06 7.85 15.29
CA MET A 133 5.17 8.66 14.46
C MET A 133 3.82 7.98 14.18
N LEU A 134 3.64 6.70 14.51
CA LEU A 134 2.40 5.97 14.26
C LEU A 134 1.16 6.70 14.76
N PRO A 135 1.08 7.11 16.05
CA PRO A 135 -0.14 7.74 16.57
C PRO A 135 -0.49 9.02 15.81
N LEU A 136 0.51 9.85 15.52
CA LEU A 136 0.31 11.12 14.82
C LEU A 136 -0.25 10.88 13.40
N ILE A 137 0.33 9.94 12.68
CA ILE A 137 -0.06 9.65 11.31
C ILE A 137 -1.49 9.08 11.26
N TYR A 138 -1.84 8.18 12.19
CA TYR A 138 -3.20 7.65 12.27
C TYR A 138 -4.22 8.71 12.70
N VAL A 139 -3.86 9.64 13.59
CA VAL A 139 -4.72 10.78 13.95
C VAL A 139 -4.98 11.64 12.71
N ILE A 140 -3.94 11.99 11.95
CA ILE A 140 -4.09 12.78 10.72
C ILE A 140 -4.99 12.02 9.72
N GLN A 141 -4.76 10.73 9.50
CA GLN A 141 -5.58 9.92 8.60
C GLN A 141 -7.05 9.88 9.06
N THR A 142 -7.30 9.69 10.35
CA THR A 142 -8.65 9.66 10.93
C THR A 142 -9.35 11.00 10.76
N VAL A 143 -8.67 12.10 11.07
CA VAL A 143 -9.22 13.46 10.91
C VAL A 143 -9.55 13.74 9.45
N CYS A 144 -8.66 13.39 8.52
CA CYS A 144 -8.91 13.56 7.08
C CYS A 144 -10.11 12.73 6.61
N LEU A 145 -10.25 11.48 7.07
CA LEU A 145 -11.41 10.65 6.72
C LEU A 145 -12.72 11.20 7.30
N LEU A 146 -12.72 11.73 8.53
CA LEU A 146 -13.90 12.37 9.13
C LEU A 146 -14.27 13.69 8.45
N LEU A 147 -13.28 14.43 7.97
CA LEU A 147 -13.50 15.68 7.23
C LEU A 147 -13.91 15.46 5.78
N LEU A 148 -13.62 14.30 5.20
CA LEU A 148 -13.83 14.02 3.79
C LEU A 148 -15.28 14.29 3.35
N PRO A 149 -16.36 13.85 4.03
CA PRO A 149 -17.73 14.11 3.60
C PRO A 149 -18.08 15.61 3.54
N ILE A 150 -17.45 16.41 4.40
CA ILE A 150 -17.68 17.88 4.43
C ILE A 150 -16.79 18.54 3.36
N ALA A 151 -15.56 18.07 3.20
CA ALA A 151 -14.61 18.65 2.27
C ALA A 151 -14.99 18.44 0.80
N THR A 152 -15.69 17.34 0.47
CA THR A 152 -16.12 17.03 -0.91
C THR A 152 -17.19 17.97 -1.45
N HIS A 153 -17.82 18.79 -0.62
CA HIS A 153 -18.73 19.85 -1.11
C HIS A 153 -18.01 20.92 -1.96
N ASN A 154 -16.68 20.99 -1.89
CA ASN A 154 -15.89 21.90 -2.70
C ASN A 154 -14.71 21.13 -3.33
N LEU A 155 -14.49 21.29 -4.63
CA LEU A 155 -13.44 20.62 -5.39
C LEU A 155 -12.05 20.87 -4.81
N VAL A 156 -11.76 22.08 -4.34
CA VAL A 156 -10.44 22.43 -3.80
C VAL A 156 -10.21 21.79 -2.45
N SER A 157 -11.17 21.89 -1.52
CA SER A 157 -11.06 21.29 -0.19
C SER A 157 -11.06 19.76 -0.25
N GLY A 158 -11.92 19.17 -1.06
CA GLY A 158 -11.97 17.72 -1.27
C GLY A 158 -10.69 17.19 -1.90
N GLY A 159 -10.20 17.85 -2.94
CA GLY A 159 -8.93 17.53 -3.59
C GLY A 159 -7.74 17.62 -2.63
N LEU A 160 -7.69 18.64 -1.77
CA LEU A 160 -6.63 18.80 -0.77
C LEU A 160 -6.66 17.67 0.26
N VAL A 161 -7.84 17.35 0.81
CA VAL A 161 -7.99 16.25 1.79
C VAL A 161 -7.61 14.91 1.16
N LEU A 162 -8.04 14.64 -0.07
CA LEU A 162 -7.66 13.44 -0.79
C LEU A 162 -6.15 13.37 -1.05
N PHE A 163 -5.53 14.48 -1.39
CA PHE A 163 -4.07 14.54 -1.58
C PHE A 163 -3.33 14.25 -0.27
N ILE A 164 -3.75 14.83 0.85
CA ILE A 164 -3.18 14.56 2.17
C ILE A 164 -3.35 13.08 2.54
N LEU A 165 -4.54 12.50 2.31
CA LEU A 165 -4.78 11.06 2.52
C LEU A 165 -3.82 10.22 1.67
N GLY A 166 -3.62 10.56 0.40
CA GLY A 166 -2.65 9.88 -0.47
C GLY A 166 -1.22 9.93 0.08
N VAL A 167 -0.79 11.08 0.62
CA VAL A 167 0.54 11.26 1.23
C VAL A 167 0.69 10.46 2.53
N VAL A 168 -0.37 10.30 3.30
CA VAL A 168 -0.32 9.63 4.62
C VAL A 168 -0.49 8.11 4.50
N MET A 169 -1.18 7.64 3.47
CA MET A 169 -1.66 6.27 3.29
C MET A 169 -0.59 5.18 3.43
N TYR A 170 0.60 5.39 2.87
CA TYR A 170 1.69 4.40 2.88
C TYR A 170 2.86 4.79 3.79
N LEU A 171 2.73 5.90 4.51
CA LEU A 171 3.85 6.47 5.28
C LEU A 171 4.33 5.54 6.41
N LEU A 172 3.48 4.63 6.88
CA LEU A 172 3.77 3.71 7.98
C LEU A 172 4.31 2.33 7.55
N ASN A 173 4.30 2.02 6.26
CA ASN A 173 4.73 0.70 5.79
C ASN A 173 6.16 0.36 6.21
N SER A 174 7.13 1.23 5.90
CA SER A 174 8.54 0.97 6.25
C SER A 174 8.81 1.00 7.76
N PRO A 175 8.27 1.93 8.57
CA PRO A 175 8.43 1.89 10.02
C PRO A 175 7.93 0.61 10.67
N LEU A 176 6.76 0.11 10.26
CA LEU A 176 6.18 -1.13 10.77
C LEU A 176 7.01 -2.34 10.35
N GLN A 177 7.42 -2.41 9.08
CA GLN A 177 8.27 -3.48 8.57
C GLN A 177 9.60 -3.55 9.32
N MET A 178 10.24 -2.42 9.52
CA MET A 178 11.50 -2.33 10.29
C MET A 178 11.30 -2.75 11.75
N HIS A 179 10.15 -2.45 12.33
CA HIS A 179 9.83 -2.87 13.69
C HIS A 179 9.71 -4.39 13.81
N PHE A 180 8.94 -5.04 12.94
CA PHE A 180 8.83 -6.49 12.91
C PHE A 180 10.16 -7.17 12.64
N LEU A 181 10.92 -6.65 11.70
CA LEU A 181 12.24 -7.18 11.37
C LEU A 181 13.20 -7.11 12.57
N LYS A 182 13.19 -6.00 13.32
CA LYS A 182 14.01 -5.84 14.52
C LYS A 182 13.64 -6.84 15.62
N ILE A 183 12.35 -7.08 15.87
CA ILE A 183 11.89 -8.07 16.86
C ILE A 183 12.31 -9.48 16.42
N ALA A 184 12.01 -9.83 15.15
CA ALA A 184 12.34 -11.15 14.64
C ALA A 184 13.85 -11.44 14.66
N THR A 185 14.69 -10.47 14.28
CA THR A 185 16.15 -10.65 14.27
C THR A 185 16.71 -10.84 15.68
N ARG A 186 16.12 -10.21 16.69
CA ARG A 186 16.61 -10.30 18.08
C ARG A 186 16.11 -11.52 18.83
N GLU A 187 14.83 -11.83 18.70
CA GLU A 187 14.14 -12.79 19.56
C GLU A 187 13.78 -14.09 18.80
N HIS A 188 13.60 -14.01 17.47
CA HIS A 188 13.17 -15.15 16.63
C HIS A 188 13.94 -15.22 15.30
N PRO A 189 15.27 -15.45 15.31
CA PRO A 189 16.10 -15.39 14.10
C PRO A 189 15.69 -16.39 13.00
N ALA A 190 15.06 -17.50 13.36
CA ALA A 190 14.52 -18.49 12.41
C ALA A 190 13.28 -17.97 11.65
N CYS A 191 12.63 -16.90 12.13
CA CYS A 191 11.38 -16.36 11.60
C CYS A 191 11.54 -15.00 10.87
N VAL A 192 12.77 -14.57 10.61
CA VAL A 192 13.06 -13.26 9.97
C VAL A 192 12.39 -13.15 8.60
N ASN A 193 12.38 -14.23 7.82
CA ASN A 193 11.72 -14.26 6.51
C ASN A 193 10.20 -14.05 6.62
N LEU A 194 9.56 -14.66 7.61
CA LEU A 194 8.14 -14.46 7.86
C LEU A 194 7.87 -13.03 8.32
N ALA A 195 8.67 -12.49 9.24
CA ALA A 195 8.52 -11.13 9.73
C ALA A 195 8.63 -10.08 8.61
N SER A 196 9.46 -10.34 7.60
CA SER A 196 9.60 -9.46 6.43
C SER A 196 8.38 -9.46 5.50
N SER A 197 7.53 -10.48 5.57
CA SER A 197 6.34 -10.66 4.72
C SER A 197 5.01 -10.25 5.40
N LEU A 198 5.06 -9.78 6.66
CA LEU A 198 3.85 -9.39 7.43
C LEU A 198 3.25 -8.02 7.01
N ILE A 199 3.80 -7.37 6.00
CA ILE A 199 3.33 -6.06 5.50
C ILE A 199 3.19 -6.09 3.99
#